data_779eecb0850cf09ca6207e57311476bd
#
_entry.id   779eecb0850cf09ca6207e57311476bd
#
_cell.length_a   1.000
_cell.length_b   1.000
_cell.length_c   1.000
_cell.angle_alpha   90.00
_cell.angle_beta   90.00
_cell.angle_gamma   90.00
#
_symmetry.space_group_name_H-M   'P 1'
#
loop_
_entity.id
_entity.type
_entity.pdbx_description
1 polymer ?
#
loop_
_entity_poly.entity_id
_entity_poly.type
_entity_poly.pdbx_seq_one_letter_code
_entity_poly.pdbx_strand_id
1 'polypeptide(L)'
;MELLSYDFFRNAILAATFTSISCGIIGTYIVSRRIVFISGGITHTSFGGIGIGYFLGLNPLLGAAVFSILSALGIEYMSKRTEIREDSAIAIMWSFGMAVGIIFIYLTP
;
A
#
# COMPACT_ATOMS: atom_id res chain seq x y z
N MET A 1 21.47 -7.06 24.94
CA MET A 1 21.39 -8.43 24.49
C MET A 1 20.14 -9.16 24.92
N GLU A 2 19.58 -8.77 26.07
CA GLU A 2 18.32 -9.36 26.50
C GLU A 2 17.20 -9.12 25.50
N LEU A 3 17.22 -8.00 24.81
CA LEU A 3 16.18 -7.67 23.82
C LEU A 3 16.15 -8.66 22.67
N LEU A 4 17.31 -9.21 22.32
CA LEU A 4 17.39 -10.20 21.22
C LEU A 4 16.81 -11.54 21.60
N SER A 5 16.58 -11.80 22.91
CA SER A 5 15.98 -13.03 23.35
C SER A 5 14.47 -13.04 23.20
N TYR A 6 13.85 -11.87 22.97
CA TYR A 6 12.42 -11.78 22.76
C TYR A 6 12.09 -12.03 21.29
N ASP A 7 11.12 -12.89 21.05
CA ASP A 7 10.73 -13.23 19.69
C ASP A 7 10.19 -12.04 18.93
N PHE A 8 9.37 -11.21 19.58
CA PHE A 8 8.80 -10.06 18.89
C PHE A 8 9.87 -9.06 18.47
N PHE A 9 10.92 -8.90 19.27
CA PHE A 9 11.99 -7.98 18.93
C PHE A 9 12.81 -8.49 17.76
N ARG A 10 13.11 -9.80 17.75
CA ARG A 10 13.82 -10.39 16.62
C ARG A 10 12.99 -10.32 15.35
N ASN A 11 11.69 -10.57 15.46
CA ASN A 11 10.80 -10.47 14.31
C ASN A 11 10.74 -9.05 13.79
N ALA A 12 10.73 -8.07 14.69
CA ALA A 12 10.71 -6.66 14.29
C ALA A 12 11.99 -6.29 13.54
N ILE A 13 13.15 -6.76 14.01
CA ILE A 13 14.42 -6.48 13.34
C ILE A 13 14.45 -7.11 11.96
N LEU A 14 13.99 -8.36 11.85
CA LEU A 14 13.95 -9.04 10.56
C LEU A 14 13.01 -8.32 9.59
N ALA A 15 11.83 -7.94 10.07
CA ALA A 15 10.87 -7.22 9.24
C ALA A 15 11.44 -5.89 8.80
N ALA A 16 12.08 -5.15 9.70
CA ALA A 16 12.68 -3.88 9.38
C ALA A 16 13.79 -4.03 8.33
N THR A 17 14.60 -5.07 8.46
CA THR A 17 15.70 -5.32 7.53
C THR A 17 15.14 -5.61 6.13
N PHE A 18 14.20 -6.52 6.03
CA PHE A 18 13.62 -6.88 4.74
C PHE A 18 12.87 -5.69 4.12
N THR A 19 12.13 -4.97 4.94
CA THR A 19 11.40 -3.78 4.48
C THR A 19 12.36 -2.72 3.96
N SER A 20 13.48 -2.49 4.67
CA SER A 20 14.48 -1.52 4.27
C SER A 20 15.09 -1.87 2.92
N ILE A 21 15.41 -3.15 2.72
CA ILE A 21 15.98 -3.61 1.45
C ILE A 21 14.98 -3.41 0.32
N SER A 22 13.73 -3.82 0.55
CA SER A 22 12.67 -3.66 -0.44
C SER A 22 12.44 -2.21 -0.79
N CYS A 23 12.36 -1.35 0.22
CA CYS A 23 12.14 0.08 0.01
C CYS A 23 13.30 0.72 -0.73
N GLY A 24 14.53 0.29 -0.45
CA GLY A 24 15.70 0.80 -1.16
C GLY A 24 15.66 0.46 -2.64
N ILE A 25 15.33 -0.79 -2.96
CA ILE A 25 15.26 -1.25 -4.35
C ILE A 25 14.13 -0.54 -5.09
N ILE A 26 12.94 -0.58 -4.54
CA ILE A 26 11.76 -0.01 -5.17
C ILE A 26 11.86 1.51 -5.22
N GLY A 27 12.38 2.13 -4.15
CA GLY A 27 12.55 3.57 -4.09
C GLY A 27 13.49 4.08 -5.17
N THR A 28 14.59 3.37 -5.39
CA THR A 28 15.53 3.71 -6.45
C THR A 28 14.84 3.65 -7.81
N TYR A 29 14.07 2.60 -8.04
CA TYR A 29 13.32 2.44 -9.28
C TYR A 29 12.30 3.57 -9.47
N ILE A 30 11.55 3.88 -8.42
CA ILE A 30 10.51 4.90 -8.47
C ILE A 30 11.11 6.28 -8.77
N VAL A 31 12.21 6.62 -8.08
CA VAL A 31 12.87 7.90 -8.28
C VAL A 31 13.44 7.98 -9.71
N SER A 32 14.05 6.91 -10.19
CA SER A 32 14.61 6.85 -11.53
C SER A 32 13.55 7.03 -12.60
N ARG A 33 12.35 6.51 -12.37
CA ARG A 33 11.25 6.62 -13.32
C ARG A 33 10.41 7.88 -13.12
N ARG A 34 10.76 8.69 -12.12
CA ARG A 34 10.04 9.93 -11.80
C ARG A 34 8.58 9.70 -11.45
N ILE A 35 8.31 8.61 -10.75
CA ILE A 35 6.95 8.27 -10.31
C ILE A 35 6.88 8.22 -8.79
N VAL A 36 7.60 9.13 -8.12
CA VAL A 36 7.68 9.15 -6.65
C VAL A 36 6.30 9.23 -6.02
N PHE A 37 5.39 9.96 -6.64
CA PHE A 37 4.05 10.16 -6.11
C PHE A 37 3.27 8.84 -6.01
N ILE A 38 3.63 7.82 -6.81
CA ILE A 38 2.90 6.56 -6.82
C ILE A 38 3.01 5.82 -5.49
N SER A 39 4.15 5.96 -4.80
CA SER A 39 4.32 5.25 -3.53
C SER A 39 3.30 5.72 -2.49
N GLY A 40 3.04 7.03 -2.42
CA GLY A 40 2.02 7.56 -1.54
C GLY A 40 0.63 7.12 -1.96
N GLY A 41 0.35 7.16 -3.27
CA GLY A 41 -0.94 6.76 -3.79
C GLY A 41 -1.27 5.31 -3.47
N ILE A 42 -0.33 4.41 -3.71
CA ILE A 42 -0.54 2.99 -3.43
C ILE A 42 -0.67 2.74 -1.93
N THR A 43 0.17 3.40 -1.13
CA THR A 43 0.12 3.26 0.32
C THR A 43 -1.24 3.65 0.87
N HIS A 44 -1.76 4.79 0.46
CA HIS A 44 -3.06 5.25 0.94
C HIS A 44 -4.20 4.41 0.38
N THR A 45 -4.06 3.93 -0.85
CA THR A 45 -5.08 3.07 -1.44
C THR A 45 -5.13 1.72 -0.72
N SER A 46 -3.98 1.21 -0.27
CA SER A 46 -3.96 -0.06 0.46
C SER A 46 -4.73 0.03 1.77
N PHE A 47 -4.92 1.22 2.31
CA PHE A 47 -5.77 1.43 3.48
C PHE A 47 -7.20 0.97 3.20
N GLY A 48 -7.68 1.15 1.97
CA GLY A 48 -8.98 0.64 1.57
C GLY A 48 -9.04 -0.87 1.67
N GLY A 49 -7.96 -1.55 1.27
CA GLY A 49 -7.88 -3.00 1.40
C GLY A 49 -7.87 -3.46 2.85
N ILE A 50 -7.18 -2.72 3.73
CA ILE A 50 -7.18 -3.02 5.15
C ILE A 50 -8.60 -2.91 5.70
N GLY A 51 -9.32 -1.86 5.33
CA GLY A 51 -10.69 -1.67 5.78
C GLY A 51 -11.60 -2.78 5.32
N ILE A 52 -11.51 -3.16 4.06
CA ILE A 52 -12.32 -4.25 3.52
C ILE A 52 -11.99 -5.56 4.21
N GLY A 53 -10.71 -5.84 4.42
CA GLY A 53 -10.30 -7.06 5.11
C GLY A 53 -10.85 -7.13 6.52
N TYR A 54 -10.81 -6.03 7.23
CA TYR A 54 -11.38 -5.95 8.58
C TYR A 54 -12.88 -6.22 8.58
N PHE A 55 -13.58 -5.60 7.63
CA PHE A 55 -15.03 -5.73 7.54
C PHE A 55 -15.44 -7.17 7.27
N LEU A 56 -14.72 -7.85 6.39
CA LEU A 56 -15.03 -9.24 6.02
C LEU A 56 -14.49 -10.25 7.00
N GLY A 57 -13.72 -9.82 8.00
CA GLY A 57 -13.13 -10.74 8.96
C GLY A 57 -11.91 -11.48 8.44
N LEU A 58 -11.38 -11.02 7.31
CA LEU A 58 -10.17 -11.59 6.72
C LEU A 58 -8.93 -10.92 7.30
N ASN A 59 -7.77 -11.46 6.96
CA ASN A 59 -6.51 -10.87 7.36
C ASN A 59 -6.35 -9.50 6.69
N PRO A 60 -6.28 -8.40 7.48
CA PRO A 60 -6.15 -7.07 6.89
C PRO A 60 -4.93 -6.90 6.00
N LEU A 61 -3.84 -7.59 6.34
CA LEU A 61 -2.62 -7.52 5.56
C LEU A 61 -2.82 -8.09 4.16
N LEU A 62 -3.57 -9.17 4.06
CA LEU A 62 -3.90 -9.76 2.77
C LEU A 62 -4.77 -8.82 1.95
N GLY A 63 -5.74 -8.18 2.58
CA GLY A 63 -6.57 -7.19 1.91
C GLY A 63 -5.76 -6.02 1.39
N ALA A 64 -4.81 -5.54 2.19
CA ALA A 64 -3.93 -4.45 1.78
C ALA A 64 -3.10 -4.85 0.57
N ALA A 65 -2.56 -6.07 0.58
CA ALA A 65 -1.72 -6.55 -0.53
C ALA A 65 -2.52 -6.63 -1.82
N VAL A 66 -3.70 -7.24 -1.77
CA VAL A 66 -4.54 -7.40 -2.96
C VAL A 66 -4.95 -6.03 -3.50
N PHE A 67 -5.40 -5.14 -2.62
CA PHE A 67 -5.87 -3.83 -3.04
C PHE A 67 -4.72 -2.99 -3.62
N SER A 68 -3.53 -3.11 -3.05
CA SER A 68 -2.35 -2.40 -3.57
C SER A 68 -2.00 -2.85 -4.98
N ILE A 69 -2.03 -4.17 -5.22
CA ILE A 69 -1.73 -4.71 -6.54
C ILE A 69 -2.76 -4.24 -7.55
N LEU A 70 -4.05 -4.30 -7.20
CA LEU A 70 -5.11 -3.85 -8.08
C LEU A 70 -4.99 -2.36 -8.36
N SER A 71 -4.60 -1.57 -7.37
CA SER A 71 -4.43 -0.13 -7.54
C SER A 71 -3.30 0.19 -8.49
N ALA A 72 -2.18 -0.51 -8.35
CA ALA A 72 -1.03 -0.29 -9.22
C ALA A 72 -1.40 -0.61 -10.67
N LEU A 73 -2.10 -1.73 -10.87
CA LEU A 73 -2.54 -2.10 -12.20
C LEU A 73 -3.56 -1.10 -12.75
N GLY A 74 -4.45 -0.61 -11.90
CA GLY A 74 -5.44 0.38 -12.30
C GLY A 74 -4.80 1.70 -12.72
N ILE A 75 -3.79 2.15 -11.96
CA ILE A 75 -3.07 3.38 -12.29
C ILE A 75 -2.39 3.23 -13.65
N GLU A 76 -1.72 2.11 -13.87
CA GLU A 76 -1.04 1.87 -15.12
C GLU A 76 -2.03 1.80 -16.29
N TYR A 77 -3.16 1.12 -16.09
CA TYR A 77 -4.18 1.03 -17.11
C TYR A 77 -4.70 2.42 -17.49
N MET A 78 -5.01 3.23 -16.48
CA MET A 78 -5.53 4.58 -16.75
C MET A 78 -4.50 5.45 -17.46
N SER A 79 -3.23 5.33 -17.08
CA SER A 79 -2.18 6.14 -17.70
C SER A 79 -1.94 5.78 -19.15
N LYS A 80 -2.04 4.48 -19.49
CA LYS A 80 -1.72 4.00 -20.84
C LYS A 80 -2.90 3.99 -21.78
N ARG A 81 -4.11 3.76 -21.26
CA ARG A 81 -5.30 3.57 -22.09
C ARG A 81 -6.17 4.81 -22.22
N THR A 82 -5.95 5.80 -21.39
CA THR A 82 -6.71 7.04 -21.42
C THR A 82 -5.73 8.20 -21.48
N GLU A 83 -6.25 9.40 -21.70
CA GLU A 83 -5.46 10.61 -21.72
C GLU A 83 -5.21 11.16 -20.32
N ILE A 84 -5.61 10.42 -19.27
CA ILE A 84 -5.42 10.83 -17.90
C ILE A 84 -3.93 10.79 -17.57
N ARG A 85 -3.42 11.87 -17.00
CA ARG A 85 -2.03 11.94 -16.56
C ARG A 85 -1.84 10.99 -15.38
N GLU A 86 -0.64 10.42 -15.29
CA GLU A 86 -0.32 9.49 -14.21
C GLU A 86 -0.56 10.09 -12.84
N ASP A 87 -0.17 11.37 -12.65
CA ASP A 87 -0.39 12.05 -11.37
C ASP A 87 -1.87 12.10 -11.01
N SER A 88 -2.72 12.38 -11.99
CA SER A 88 -4.15 12.44 -11.75
C SER A 88 -4.73 11.09 -11.40
N ALA A 89 -4.27 10.04 -12.07
CA ALA A 89 -4.70 8.68 -11.76
C ALA A 89 -4.32 8.29 -10.33
N ILE A 90 -3.11 8.64 -9.92
CA ILE A 90 -2.64 8.37 -8.56
C ILE A 90 -3.50 9.12 -7.54
N ALA A 91 -3.82 10.39 -7.80
CA ALA A 91 -4.63 11.19 -6.90
C ALA A 91 -6.05 10.61 -6.76
N ILE A 92 -6.61 10.13 -7.86
CA ILE A 92 -7.93 9.50 -7.83
C ILE A 92 -7.90 8.24 -6.97
N MET A 93 -6.93 7.39 -7.18
CA MET A 93 -6.80 6.15 -6.39
C MET A 93 -6.53 6.45 -4.93
N TRP A 94 -5.72 7.46 -4.64
CA TRP A 94 -5.42 7.89 -3.28
C TRP A 94 -6.71 8.24 -2.54
N SER A 95 -7.51 9.12 -3.12
CA SER A 95 -8.77 9.57 -2.50
C SER A 95 -9.76 8.42 -2.37
N PHE A 96 -9.88 7.61 -3.42
CA PHE A 96 -10.80 6.49 -3.45
C PHE A 96 -10.44 5.46 -2.37
N GLY A 97 -9.16 5.12 -2.27
CA GLY A 97 -8.71 4.12 -1.28
C GLY A 97 -8.94 4.59 0.15
N MET A 98 -8.62 5.86 0.43
CA MET A 98 -8.86 6.41 1.76
C MET A 98 -10.34 6.41 2.11
N ALA A 99 -11.18 6.81 1.16
CA ALA A 99 -12.62 6.84 1.39
C ALA A 99 -13.17 5.44 1.66
N VAL A 100 -12.78 4.47 0.86
CA VAL A 100 -13.22 3.08 1.03
C VAL A 100 -12.76 2.55 2.39
N GLY A 101 -11.51 2.79 2.74
CA GLY A 101 -10.97 2.31 4.01
C GLY A 101 -11.72 2.87 5.21
N ILE A 102 -11.98 4.18 5.19
CA ILE A 102 -12.68 4.84 6.28
C ILE A 102 -14.11 4.29 6.42
N ILE A 103 -14.80 4.13 5.30
CA ILE A 103 -16.18 3.63 5.31
C ILE A 103 -16.24 2.22 5.90
N PHE A 104 -15.37 1.32 5.44
CA PHE A 104 -15.42 -0.06 5.90
C PHE A 104 -14.97 -0.20 7.35
N ILE A 105 -14.00 0.60 7.78
CA ILE A 105 -13.59 0.58 9.19
C ILE A 105 -14.71 1.09 10.08
N TYR A 106 -15.40 2.13 9.64
CA TYR A 106 -16.53 2.66 10.39
C TYR A 106 -17.64 1.63 10.55
N LEU A 107 -17.90 0.83 9.51
CA LEU A 107 -18.95 -0.18 9.53
C LEU A 107 -18.55 -1.43 10.32
N THR A 108 -17.27 -1.61 10.61
CA THR A 108 -16.82 -2.76 11.39
C THR A 108 -17.19 -2.58 12.86
N PRO A 109 -17.87 -3.57 13.47
CA PRO A 109 -18.26 -3.48 14.88
C PRO A 109 -17.10 -3.59 15.86
#